data_444c56aefff7c51fc6b927a4f7b3cbc1
#
_entry.id   444c56aefff7c51fc6b927a4f7b3cbc1
#
_cell.length_a   1.000
_cell.length_b   1.000
_cell.length_c   1.000
_cell.angle_alpha   90.00
_cell.angle_beta   90.00
_cell.angle_gamma   90.00
#
_symmetry.space_group_name_H-M   'P 1'
#
loop_
_entity.id
_entity.type
_entity.pdbx_description
1 polymer ?
#
loop_
_entity_poly.entity_id
_entity_poly.type
_entity_poly.pdbx_seq_one_letter_code
_entity_poly.pdbx_strand_id
1 'polypeptide(L)'
;MRRLLFLLALFLAVAPAPTFAQIGDEVLPPVFVETLLELPDDAAQAAKADKRLLLYFGQVGCPYCKELMQTSFTQKAIVDKVGKHFLPIAFNLFGDREVTWFDGKLRSEKEFARFLKVQFTPTVLLLDEKGNIIARINGYYPPHRFSAALDYSVKRLESKLPFAEHMKAVPQTGAGAVLHDQPFFMKPPFNLARKPGGKPLAVLFETRHCAPCDELHEEGFKRDKTLAAISKLDVARFSLSGREPLTTPDGRGTTAEAWGRELRISYTPSVVFFDDRGREVFRLEAYVRPFHFTSSFEYVASGAYRKEPEFQRFLQSKAEHMKQGGEKLELWK
;
A
#
# COMPACT_ATOMS: atom_id res chain seq x y z
N MET A 1 9.20 64.69 -47.21
CA MET A 1 9.23 63.24 -47.38
C MET A 1 9.52 62.63 -45.99
N ARG A 2 8.48 62.18 -45.25
CA ARG A 2 8.55 61.60 -43.94
C ARG A 2 8.52 60.08 -44.07
N ARG A 3 9.62 59.40 -43.79
CA ARG A 3 9.69 57.91 -43.75
C ARG A 3 9.12 57.43 -42.42
N LEU A 4 7.95 56.76 -42.46
CA LEU A 4 7.38 56.03 -41.35
C LEU A 4 8.10 54.68 -41.25
N LEU A 5 8.85 54.44 -40.18
CA LEU A 5 9.41 53.15 -39.80
C LEU A 5 8.36 52.39 -39.01
N PHE A 6 7.79 51.34 -39.60
CA PHE A 6 6.97 50.32 -38.92
C PHE A 6 7.93 49.38 -38.17
N LEU A 7 7.92 49.47 -36.84
CA LEU A 7 8.53 48.47 -35.99
C LEU A 7 7.54 47.29 -35.83
N LEU A 8 7.88 46.20 -36.51
CA LEU A 8 7.16 44.92 -36.37
C LEU A 8 7.61 44.26 -35.04
N ALA A 9 6.81 44.37 -33.98
CA ALA A 9 7.03 43.66 -32.73
C ALA A 9 6.71 42.18 -32.93
N LEU A 10 7.76 41.34 -33.01
CA LEU A 10 7.62 39.89 -33.07
C LEU A 10 7.25 39.37 -31.65
N PHE A 11 5.99 39.09 -31.42
CA PHE A 11 5.54 38.37 -30.21
C PHE A 11 5.98 36.91 -30.35
N LEU A 12 7.13 36.54 -29.74
CA LEU A 12 7.43 35.13 -29.47
C LEU A 12 6.41 34.60 -28.46
N ALA A 13 5.47 33.81 -28.94
CA ALA A 13 4.63 33.00 -28.07
C ALA A 13 5.50 31.92 -27.43
N VAL A 14 5.91 32.14 -26.18
CA VAL A 14 6.56 31.13 -25.36
C VAL A 14 5.45 30.12 -24.99
N ALA A 15 5.46 28.97 -25.64
CA ALA A 15 4.59 27.85 -25.22
C ALA A 15 4.97 27.48 -23.78
N PRO A 16 3.98 27.33 -22.87
CA PRO A 16 4.28 26.89 -21.50
C PRO A 16 4.94 25.51 -21.56
N ALA A 17 6.06 25.36 -20.85
CA ALA A 17 6.71 24.06 -20.73
C ALA A 17 5.75 23.07 -20.06
N PRO A 18 5.73 21.80 -20.48
CA PRO A 18 4.87 20.79 -19.86
C PRO A 18 5.25 20.67 -18.38
N THR A 19 4.30 20.91 -17.50
CA THR A 19 4.44 20.67 -16.06
C THR A 19 4.20 19.20 -15.80
N PHE A 20 5.20 18.51 -15.25
CA PHE A 20 5.07 17.12 -14.81
C PHE A 20 4.66 17.07 -13.36
N ALA A 21 3.79 16.11 -13.03
CA ALA A 21 3.42 15.83 -11.65
C ALA A 21 4.67 15.47 -10.81
N GLN A 22 4.72 15.92 -9.56
CA GLN A 22 5.88 15.77 -8.69
C GLN A 22 5.47 15.38 -7.27
N ILE A 23 6.37 14.67 -6.58
CA ILE A 23 6.31 14.47 -5.12
C ILE A 23 7.61 15.01 -4.53
N GLY A 24 7.56 16.19 -3.92
CA GLY A 24 8.76 16.94 -3.60
C GLY A 24 9.55 17.25 -4.88
N ASP A 25 10.82 16.88 -4.93
CA ASP A 25 11.69 17.04 -6.10
C ASP A 25 11.65 15.85 -7.07
N GLU A 26 10.88 14.80 -6.76
CA GLU A 26 10.79 13.60 -7.60
C GLU A 26 9.75 13.79 -8.72
N VAL A 27 10.21 13.86 -9.97
CA VAL A 27 9.36 13.93 -11.15
C VAL A 27 8.73 12.56 -11.43
N LEU A 28 7.41 12.55 -11.58
CA LEU A 28 6.67 11.33 -11.89
C LEU A 28 6.58 11.09 -13.41
N PRO A 29 6.28 9.85 -13.85
CA PRO A 29 6.04 9.55 -15.24
C PRO A 29 4.99 10.47 -15.87
N PRO A 30 5.12 10.84 -17.16
CA PRO A 30 4.23 11.82 -17.84
C PRO A 30 2.75 11.44 -17.90
N VAL A 31 2.41 10.20 -17.54
CA VAL A 31 1.02 9.75 -17.49
C VAL A 31 0.26 10.34 -16.29
N PHE A 32 0.97 10.75 -15.22
CA PHE A 32 0.38 11.44 -14.08
C PHE A 32 0.02 12.88 -14.41
N VAL A 33 -1.12 13.32 -13.92
CA VAL A 33 -1.66 14.65 -14.21
C VAL A 33 -1.67 15.52 -12.95
N GLU A 34 -1.44 16.81 -13.15
CA GLU A 34 -1.69 17.84 -12.16
C GLU A 34 -3.12 18.34 -12.30
N THR A 35 -3.84 18.41 -11.18
CA THR A 35 -5.20 18.96 -11.09
C THR A 35 -5.28 19.96 -9.94
N LEU A 36 -6.44 20.61 -9.77
CA LEU A 36 -6.71 21.46 -8.61
C LEU A 36 -7.05 20.65 -7.35
N LEU A 37 -7.03 19.30 -7.46
CA LEU A 37 -7.36 18.35 -6.38
C LEU A 37 -8.80 18.49 -5.85
N GLU A 38 -9.71 18.98 -6.70
CA GLU A 38 -11.15 18.93 -6.49
C GLU A 38 -11.65 17.58 -7.00
N LEU A 39 -11.52 16.53 -6.17
CA LEU A 39 -11.69 15.14 -6.63
C LEU A 39 -13.09 14.82 -7.18
N PRO A 40 -14.20 15.43 -6.70
CA PRO A 40 -15.50 15.30 -7.37
C PRO A 40 -15.49 15.78 -8.82
N ASP A 41 -14.86 16.93 -9.08
CA ASP A 41 -14.76 17.50 -10.43
C ASP A 41 -13.80 16.71 -11.31
N ASP A 42 -12.66 16.28 -10.75
CA ASP A 42 -11.71 15.39 -11.42
C ASP A 42 -12.39 14.06 -11.83
N ALA A 43 -13.20 13.47 -10.95
CA ALA A 43 -13.96 12.26 -11.26
C ALA A 43 -15.02 12.50 -12.37
N ALA A 44 -15.72 13.62 -12.30
CA ALA A 44 -16.70 13.99 -13.33
C ALA A 44 -16.02 14.23 -14.71
N GLN A 45 -14.84 14.84 -14.70
CA GLN A 45 -14.04 15.01 -15.93
C GLN A 45 -13.53 13.68 -16.45
N ALA A 46 -13.00 12.81 -15.58
CA ALA A 46 -12.53 11.48 -15.94
C ALA A 46 -13.67 10.64 -16.57
N ALA A 47 -14.86 10.66 -15.96
CA ALA A 47 -16.03 9.92 -16.44
C ALA A 47 -16.47 10.36 -17.84
N LYS A 48 -16.40 11.66 -18.19
CA LYS A 48 -16.67 12.15 -19.55
C LYS A 48 -15.74 11.56 -20.61
N ALA A 49 -14.52 11.15 -20.20
CA ALA A 49 -13.53 10.51 -21.06
C ALA A 49 -13.50 8.98 -20.92
N ASP A 50 -14.53 8.36 -20.31
CA ASP A 50 -14.61 6.94 -19.95
C ASP A 50 -13.40 6.46 -19.12
N LYS A 51 -12.93 7.32 -18.23
CA LYS A 51 -11.83 7.06 -17.30
C LYS A 51 -12.32 7.06 -15.87
N ARG A 52 -11.50 6.49 -14.97
CA ARG A 52 -11.69 6.45 -13.52
C ARG A 52 -10.52 7.11 -12.80
N LEU A 53 -10.71 7.52 -11.55
CA LEU A 53 -9.60 8.04 -10.77
C LEU A 53 -8.66 6.92 -10.32
N LEU A 54 -7.35 7.17 -10.46
CA LEU A 54 -6.28 6.43 -9.84
C LEU A 54 -5.53 7.39 -8.92
N LEU A 55 -5.62 7.18 -7.61
CA LEU A 55 -4.93 8.01 -6.62
C LEU A 55 -3.67 7.28 -6.15
N TYR A 56 -2.52 7.86 -6.42
CA TYR A 56 -1.22 7.35 -6.00
C TYR A 56 -0.70 8.16 -4.82
N PHE A 57 -0.35 7.50 -3.74
CA PHE A 57 0.27 8.09 -2.57
C PHE A 57 1.74 7.65 -2.49
N GLY A 58 2.64 8.62 -2.55
CA GLY A 58 4.08 8.44 -2.40
C GLY A 58 4.65 9.37 -1.35
N GLN A 59 5.97 9.32 -1.18
CA GLN A 59 6.72 10.25 -0.34
C GLN A 59 8.15 10.37 -0.86
N VAL A 60 8.81 11.46 -0.54
CA VAL A 60 10.23 11.69 -0.88
C VAL A 60 11.09 10.58 -0.26
N GLY A 61 12.03 10.07 -1.04
CA GLY A 61 12.96 9.04 -0.60
C GLY A 61 12.35 7.66 -0.35
N CYS A 62 11.14 7.40 -0.89
CA CYS A 62 10.45 6.12 -0.78
C CYS A 62 11.03 5.10 -1.78
N PRO A 63 11.73 4.07 -1.30
CA PRO A 63 12.37 3.10 -2.19
C PRO A 63 11.38 2.28 -3.01
N TYR A 64 10.28 1.83 -2.40
CA TYR A 64 9.25 1.06 -3.10
C TYR A 64 8.45 1.90 -4.11
N CYS A 65 8.35 3.22 -3.87
CA CYS A 65 7.80 4.17 -4.84
C CYS A 65 8.68 4.22 -6.07
N LYS A 66 10.00 4.36 -5.87
CA LYS A 66 10.99 4.31 -6.94
C LYS A 66 10.93 2.98 -7.70
N GLU A 67 10.85 1.85 -6.99
CA GLU A 67 10.73 0.53 -7.60
C GLU A 67 9.46 0.41 -8.46
N LEU A 68 8.30 0.87 -7.97
CA LEU A 68 7.06 0.89 -8.75
C LEU A 68 7.21 1.71 -10.04
N MET A 69 7.82 2.90 -9.95
CA MET A 69 8.05 3.76 -11.12
C MET A 69 9.02 3.11 -12.11
N GLN A 70 10.10 2.48 -11.63
CA GLN A 70 11.14 1.88 -12.47
C GLN A 70 10.75 0.54 -13.09
N THR A 71 9.83 -0.21 -12.49
CA THR A 71 9.46 -1.56 -12.97
C THR A 71 8.11 -1.59 -13.66
N SER A 72 7.09 -0.87 -13.15
CA SER A 72 5.74 -0.88 -13.71
C SER A 72 5.51 0.29 -14.68
N PHE A 73 5.85 1.52 -14.28
CA PHE A 73 5.61 2.70 -15.12
C PHE A 73 6.65 2.93 -16.24
N THR A 74 7.62 2.02 -16.39
CA THR A 74 8.47 1.90 -17.59
C THR A 74 7.89 0.93 -18.62
N GLN A 75 6.92 0.10 -18.25
CA GLN A 75 6.29 -0.85 -19.18
C GLN A 75 5.19 -0.17 -19.98
N LYS A 76 5.40 -0.09 -21.30
CA LYS A 76 4.44 0.55 -22.23
C LYS A 76 3.00 0.04 -22.03
N ALA A 77 2.80 -1.26 -21.85
CA ALA A 77 1.47 -1.85 -21.68
C ALA A 77 0.76 -1.33 -20.41
N ILE A 78 1.49 -1.07 -19.32
CA ILE A 78 0.94 -0.52 -18.08
C ILE A 78 0.66 0.97 -18.26
N VAL A 79 1.61 1.71 -18.81
CA VAL A 79 1.47 3.16 -19.07
C VAL A 79 0.29 3.44 -20.01
N ASP A 80 0.18 2.69 -21.11
CA ASP A 80 -0.95 2.80 -22.05
C ASP A 80 -2.29 2.49 -21.37
N LYS A 81 -2.33 1.42 -20.54
CA LYS A 81 -3.53 1.04 -19.78
C LYS A 81 -3.93 2.16 -18.80
N VAL A 82 -2.98 2.70 -18.05
CA VAL A 82 -3.22 3.81 -17.12
C VAL A 82 -3.71 5.04 -17.88
N GLY A 83 -3.00 5.48 -18.91
CA GLY A 83 -3.37 6.65 -19.69
C GLY A 83 -4.72 6.53 -20.41
N LYS A 84 -5.08 5.31 -20.85
CA LYS A 84 -6.34 5.06 -21.54
C LYS A 84 -7.55 5.03 -20.60
N HIS A 85 -7.41 4.42 -19.41
CA HIS A 85 -8.54 4.08 -18.57
C HIS A 85 -8.60 4.85 -17.24
N PHE A 86 -7.55 5.61 -16.92
CA PHE A 86 -7.49 6.32 -15.65
C PHE A 86 -7.08 7.79 -15.82
N LEU A 87 -7.48 8.60 -14.86
CA LEU A 87 -6.92 9.90 -14.53
C LEU A 87 -6.03 9.70 -13.30
N PRO A 88 -4.72 9.49 -13.46
CA PRO A 88 -3.83 9.23 -12.35
C PRO A 88 -3.36 10.54 -11.69
N ILE A 89 -3.69 10.70 -10.42
CA ILE A 89 -3.35 11.87 -9.59
C ILE A 89 -2.41 11.41 -8.47
N ALA A 90 -1.35 12.18 -8.24
CA ALA A 90 -0.35 11.86 -7.22
C ALA A 90 -0.50 12.76 -5.99
N PHE A 91 -0.29 12.13 -4.82
CA PHE A 91 -0.33 12.77 -3.51
C PHE A 91 0.97 12.49 -2.76
N ASN A 92 1.50 13.53 -2.12
CA ASN A 92 2.57 13.38 -1.14
C ASN A 92 1.96 13.01 0.21
N LEU A 93 2.38 11.87 0.79
CA LEU A 93 1.87 11.42 2.10
C LEU A 93 2.03 12.48 3.21
N PHE A 94 3.02 13.35 3.11
CA PHE A 94 3.31 14.43 4.06
C PHE A 94 3.09 15.82 3.46
N GLY A 95 2.41 15.92 2.32
CA GLY A 95 2.19 17.16 1.61
C GLY A 95 1.12 18.05 2.25
N ASP A 96 1.12 19.29 1.82
CA ASP A 96 0.24 20.35 2.34
C ASP A 96 -0.70 20.95 1.28
N ARG A 97 -0.70 20.42 0.02
CA ARG A 97 -1.67 20.87 -0.98
C ARG A 97 -3.08 20.57 -0.49
N GLU A 98 -4.01 21.48 -0.76
CA GLU A 98 -5.41 21.32 -0.40
C GLU A 98 -6.10 20.33 -1.34
N VAL A 99 -6.91 19.43 -0.76
CA VAL A 99 -7.64 18.38 -1.45
C VAL A 99 -9.09 18.41 -1.01
N THR A 100 -10.02 18.53 -1.95
CA THR A 100 -11.45 18.37 -1.68
C THR A 100 -11.88 16.93 -2.01
N TRP A 101 -12.50 16.26 -1.02
CA TRP A 101 -13.05 14.92 -1.18
C TRP A 101 -14.54 14.93 -1.47
N PHE A 102 -15.13 13.80 -1.82
CA PHE A 102 -16.57 13.63 -2.11
C PHE A 102 -17.51 13.96 -0.92
N ASP A 103 -16.98 14.16 0.28
CA ASP A 103 -17.74 14.67 1.45
C ASP A 103 -17.76 16.20 1.51
N GLY A 104 -17.22 16.88 0.50
CA GLY A 104 -17.13 18.34 0.40
C GLY A 104 -16.14 18.98 1.39
N LYS A 105 -15.33 18.19 2.11
CA LYS A 105 -14.37 18.71 3.08
C LYS A 105 -13.01 18.90 2.45
N LEU A 106 -12.44 20.08 2.73
CA LEU A 106 -11.08 20.43 2.39
C LEU A 106 -10.11 19.83 3.42
N ARG A 107 -9.01 19.23 2.95
CA ARG A 107 -7.95 18.64 3.77
C ARG A 107 -6.60 18.92 3.14
N SER A 108 -5.54 19.05 3.94
CA SER A 108 -4.19 18.91 3.40
C SER A 108 -3.95 17.47 2.94
N GLU A 109 -2.99 17.24 2.01
CA GLU A 109 -2.64 15.90 1.53
C GLU A 109 -2.36 14.92 2.68
N LYS A 110 -1.64 15.36 3.71
CA LYS A 110 -1.34 14.54 4.90
C LYS A 110 -2.58 14.18 5.72
N GLU A 111 -3.54 15.10 5.83
CA GLU A 111 -4.82 14.83 6.49
C GLU A 111 -5.71 13.93 5.64
N PHE A 112 -5.66 14.13 4.32
CA PHE A 112 -6.36 13.28 3.35
C PHE A 112 -5.82 11.85 3.37
N ALA A 113 -4.51 11.67 3.37
CA ALA A 113 -3.89 10.35 3.51
C ALA A 113 -4.29 9.66 4.84
N ARG A 114 -4.32 10.42 5.94
CA ARG A 114 -4.80 9.93 7.24
C ARG A 114 -6.27 9.54 7.21
N PHE A 115 -7.12 10.38 6.65
CA PHE A 115 -8.54 10.11 6.46
C PHE A 115 -8.78 8.82 5.68
N LEU A 116 -8.03 8.61 4.60
CA LEU A 116 -8.06 7.39 3.80
C LEU A 116 -7.28 6.22 4.41
N LYS A 117 -6.70 6.38 5.61
CA LYS A 117 -5.91 5.35 6.31
C LYS A 117 -4.76 4.80 5.43
N VAL A 118 -4.04 5.69 4.75
CA VAL A 118 -2.85 5.32 4.00
C VAL A 118 -1.69 5.12 4.97
N GLN A 119 -1.26 3.88 5.17
CA GLN A 119 -0.22 3.50 6.13
C GLN A 119 1.13 3.19 5.45
N PHE A 120 1.12 2.99 4.14
CA PHE A 120 2.30 2.59 3.36
C PHE A 120 2.46 3.47 2.13
N THR A 121 3.69 3.57 1.65
CA THR A 121 4.00 4.10 0.33
C THR A 121 4.83 3.09 -0.46
N PRO A 122 4.51 2.87 -1.74
CA PRO A 122 3.37 3.44 -2.45
C PRO A 122 2.03 2.86 -1.96
N THR A 123 0.96 3.64 -2.04
CA THR A 123 -0.41 3.13 -2.00
C THR A 123 -1.13 3.62 -3.25
N VAL A 124 -1.85 2.73 -3.92
CA VAL A 124 -2.70 3.10 -5.07
C VAL A 124 -4.15 2.77 -4.75
N LEU A 125 -5.03 3.75 -4.91
CA LEU A 125 -6.47 3.58 -4.78
C LEU A 125 -7.11 3.71 -6.15
N LEU A 126 -7.94 2.74 -6.51
CA LEU A 126 -8.77 2.80 -7.71
C LEU A 126 -10.19 3.12 -7.29
N LEU A 127 -10.77 4.14 -7.93
CA LEU A 127 -12.12 4.59 -7.62
C LEU A 127 -13.08 4.26 -8.77
N ASP A 128 -14.35 4.07 -8.44
CA ASP A 128 -15.43 4.08 -9.43
C ASP A 128 -15.82 5.52 -9.80
N GLU A 129 -16.78 5.67 -10.67
CA GLU A 129 -17.27 6.97 -11.16
C GLU A 129 -18.01 7.80 -10.10
N LYS A 130 -18.36 7.17 -8.98
CA LYS A 130 -19.04 7.80 -7.83
C LYS A 130 -18.07 8.18 -6.71
N GLY A 131 -16.77 7.90 -6.89
CA GLY A 131 -15.76 8.15 -5.87
C GLY A 131 -15.63 7.05 -4.81
N ASN A 132 -16.27 5.90 -4.99
CA ASN A 132 -16.07 4.77 -4.09
C ASN A 132 -14.72 4.08 -4.38
N ILE A 133 -13.97 3.79 -3.33
CA ILE A 133 -12.72 3.02 -3.46
C ILE A 133 -13.08 1.56 -3.73
N ILE A 134 -12.82 1.10 -4.95
CA ILE A 134 -13.10 -0.27 -5.40
C ILE A 134 -11.92 -1.22 -5.27
N ALA A 135 -10.70 -0.67 -5.24
CA ALA A 135 -9.48 -1.43 -5.01
C ALA A 135 -8.44 -0.59 -4.26
N ARG A 136 -7.70 -1.25 -3.38
CA ARG A 136 -6.58 -0.68 -2.64
C ARG A 136 -5.37 -1.58 -2.83
N ILE A 137 -4.27 -1.00 -3.28
CA ILE A 137 -2.98 -1.65 -3.47
C ILE A 137 -2.03 -1.01 -2.46
N ASN A 138 -1.69 -1.72 -1.41
CA ASN A 138 -0.77 -1.26 -0.37
C ASN A 138 0.64 -1.80 -0.64
N GLY A 139 1.62 -0.90 -0.73
CA GLY A 139 3.00 -1.27 -1.02
C GLY A 139 3.26 -1.60 -2.50
N TYR A 140 4.43 -2.15 -2.76
CA TYR A 140 4.86 -2.51 -4.11
C TYR A 140 4.23 -3.84 -4.56
N TYR A 141 3.64 -3.81 -5.75
CA TYR A 141 3.21 -5.02 -6.47
C TYR A 141 4.08 -5.19 -7.71
N PRO A 142 4.59 -6.41 -7.98
CA PRO A 142 5.29 -6.71 -9.25
C PRO A 142 4.40 -6.37 -10.46
N PRO A 143 4.99 -6.02 -11.61
CA PRO A 143 4.25 -5.50 -12.77
C PRO A 143 3.05 -6.32 -13.21
N HIS A 144 3.16 -7.66 -13.22
CA HIS A 144 2.04 -8.53 -13.62
C HIS A 144 0.87 -8.45 -12.64
N ARG A 145 1.14 -8.35 -11.33
CA ARG A 145 0.11 -8.21 -10.32
C ARG A 145 -0.47 -6.79 -10.30
N PHE A 146 0.37 -5.77 -10.50
CA PHE A 146 -0.09 -4.39 -10.64
C PHE A 146 -1.01 -4.24 -11.85
N SER A 147 -0.61 -4.81 -13.00
CA SER A 147 -1.45 -4.83 -14.21
C SER A 147 -2.79 -5.55 -13.98
N ALA A 148 -2.79 -6.69 -13.26
CA ALA A 148 -4.02 -7.40 -12.92
C ALA A 148 -4.92 -6.59 -11.97
N ALA A 149 -4.34 -5.86 -11.03
CA ALA A 149 -5.11 -4.95 -10.17
C ALA A 149 -5.77 -3.81 -10.96
N LEU A 150 -5.09 -3.25 -11.96
CA LEU A 150 -5.70 -2.28 -12.88
C LEU A 150 -6.84 -2.91 -13.69
N ASP A 151 -6.67 -4.15 -14.17
CA ASP A 151 -7.70 -4.87 -14.93
C ASP A 151 -9.00 -5.07 -14.15
N TYR A 152 -8.92 -5.19 -12.81
CA TYR A 152 -10.12 -5.25 -11.96
C TYR A 152 -11.03 -4.04 -12.17
N SER A 153 -10.46 -2.84 -12.15
CA SER A 153 -11.21 -1.60 -12.39
C SER A 153 -11.60 -1.45 -13.86
N VAL A 154 -10.68 -1.71 -14.80
CA VAL A 154 -10.93 -1.59 -16.24
C VAL A 154 -12.10 -2.49 -16.70
N LYS A 155 -12.16 -3.71 -16.18
CA LYS A 155 -13.22 -4.69 -16.47
C LYS A 155 -14.47 -4.54 -15.60
N ARG A 156 -14.52 -3.52 -14.73
CA ARG A 156 -15.65 -3.22 -13.83
C ARG A 156 -16.07 -4.46 -13.00
N LEU A 157 -15.06 -5.17 -12.45
CA LEU A 157 -15.30 -6.43 -11.75
C LEU A 157 -15.87 -6.24 -10.34
N GLU A 158 -15.85 -5.04 -9.80
CA GLU A 158 -16.33 -4.71 -8.44
C GLU A 158 -17.81 -5.09 -8.22
N SER A 159 -18.61 -5.12 -9.29
CA SER A 159 -20.00 -5.59 -9.21
C SER A 159 -20.14 -7.11 -9.21
N LYS A 160 -19.08 -7.86 -9.52
CA LYS A 160 -19.12 -9.32 -9.71
C LYS A 160 -18.40 -10.09 -8.62
N LEU A 161 -17.26 -9.59 -8.15
CA LEU A 161 -16.44 -10.24 -7.12
C LEU A 161 -15.60 -9.21 -6.35
N PRO A 162 -15.27 -9.48 -5.08
CA PRO A 162 -14.36 -8.64 -4.30
C PRO A 162 -12.96 -8.58 -4.91
N PHE A 163 -12.26 -7.46 -4.74
CA PHE A 163 -10.89 -7.27 -5.22
C PHE A 163 -9.93 -8.36 -4.73
N ALA A 164 -10.04 -8.78 -3.46
CA ALA A 164 -9.21 -9.84 -2.90
C ALA A 164 -9.37 -11.17 -3.65
N GLU A 165 -10.60 -11.54 -4.03
CA GLU A 165 -10.85 -12.78 -4.78
C GLU A 165 -10.29 -12.70 -6.21
N HIS A 166 -10.37 -11.52 -6.85
CA HIS A 166 -9.72 -11.29 -8.13
C HIS A 166 -8.19 -11.47 -8.01
N MET A 167 -7.56 -10.86 -7.02
CA MET A 167 -6.12 -10.93 -6.82
C MET A 167 -5.63 -12.32 -6.40
N LYS A 168 -6.45 -13.11 -5.71
CA LYS A 168 -6.16 -14.50 -5.34
C LYS A 168 -6.03 -15.40 -6.58
N ALA A 169 -6.78 -15.11 -7.64
CA ALA A 169 -6.70 -15.85 -8.91
C ALA A 169 -5.48 -15.47 -9.77
N VAL A 170 -4.78 -14.37 -9.45
CA VAL A 170 -3.58 -13.96 -10.19
C VAL A 170 -2.41 -14.84 -9.78
N PRO A 171 -1.75 -15.55 -10.72
CA PRO A 171 -0.63 -16.40 -10.40
C PRO A 171 0.46 -15.68 -9.62
N GLN A 172 0.99 -16.34 -8.62
CA GLN A 172 2.21 -15.93 -7.95
C GLN A 172 3.39 -16.68 -8.55
N THR A 173 4.51 -15.98 -8.68
CA THR A 173 5.76 -16.58 -9.11
C THR A 173 6.57 -16.97 -7.87
N GLY A 174 7.00 -18.22 -7.76
CA GLY A 174 7.82 -18.71 -6.63
C GLY A 174 8.04 -20.20 -6.68
N ALA A 175 9.07 -20.68 -6.02
CA ALA A 175 9.54 -22.06 -6.09
C ALA A 175 8.89 -22.99 -5.05
N GLY A 176 8.43 -22.46 -3.89
CA GLY A 176 7.99 -23.27 -2.76
C GLY A 176 6.57 -23.84 -2.91
N ALA A 177 6.46 -25.16 -2.98
CA ALA A 177 5.16 -25.86 -2.94
C ALA A 177 4.64 -26.07 -1.50
N VAL A 178 5.47 -25.79 -0.48
CA VAL A 178 5.19 -26.07 0.92
C VAL A 178 5.21 -24.76 1.71
N LEU A 179 4.30 -24.62 2.66
CA LEU A 179 4.32 -23.51 3.61
C LEU A 179 5.46 -23.71 4.60
N HIS A 180 6.29 -22.69 4.79
CA HIS A 180 7.38 -22.73 5.76
C HIS A 180 6.85 -22.84 7.19
N ASP A 181 7.61 -23.47 8.07
CA ASP A 181 7.34 -23.50 9.51
C ASP A 181 8.43 -22.76 10.29
N GLN A 182 8.05 -22.19 11.43
CA GLN A 182 8.98 -21.50 12.33
C GLN A 182 8.67 -21.89 13.77
N PRO A 183 9.69 -22.01 14.65
CA PRO A 183 9.50 -22.46 16.02
C PRO A 183 8.55 -21.59 16.86
N PHE A 184 8.41 -20.32 16.53
CA PHE A 184 7.56 -19.35 17.24
C PHE A 184 6.11 -19.36 16.78
N PHE A 185 5.76 -20.08 15.73
CA PHE A 185 4.36 -20.18 15.28
C PHE A 185 3.52 -21.02 16.24
N MET A 186 2.35 -20.50 16.57
CA MET A 186 1.33 -21.24 17.30
C MET A 186 0.99 -22.55 16.57
N LYS A 187 0.72 -23.58 17.36
CA LYS A 187 0.36 -24.91 16.85
C LYS A 187 -1.13 -25.21 17.13
N PRO A 188 -1.75 -26.11 16.38
CA PRO A 188 -3.12 -26.57 16.66
C PRO A 188 -3.28 -27.09 18.09
N PRO A 189 -4.48 -26.93 18.71
CA PRO A 189 -5.64 -26.24 18.18
C PRO A 189 -5.47 -24.72 18.20
N PHE A 190 -5.87 -24.05 17.10
CA PHE A 190 -5.67 -22.61 16.96
C PHE A 190 -6.76 -21.82 17.68
N ASN A 191 -6.54 -21.54 18.96
CA ASN A 191 -7.36 -20.60 19.73
C ASN A 191 -6.67 -19.23 19.76
N LEU A 192 -7.15 -18.30 18.94
CA LEU A 192 -6.59 -16.96 18.83
C LEU A 192 -7.31 -15.93 19.69
N ALA A 193 -8.32 -16.35 20.50
CA ALA A 193 -9.07 -15.44 21.35
C ALA A 193 -8.15 -14.62 22.28
N ARG A 194 -8.38 -13.31 22.31
CA ARG A 194 -7.55 -12.37 23.12
C ARG A 194 -8.23 -12.04 24.44
N LYS A 195 -7.39 -11.73 25.43
CA LYS A 195 -7.85 -11.26 26.75
C LYS A 195 -7.06 -10.02 27.12
N PRO A 196 -7.72 -8.99 27.70
CA PRO A 196 -7.03 -7.78 28.14
C PRO A 196 -5.81 -8.10 29.03
N GLY A 197 -4.68 -7.42 28.76
CA GLY A 197 -3.41 -7.65 29.43
C GLY A 197 -2.58 -8.81 28.88
N GLY A 198 -3.10 -9.55 27.89
CA GLY A 198 -2.35 -10.59 27.17
C GLY A 198 -1.42 -10.02 26.10
N LYS A 199 -0.66 -10.92 25.47
CA LYS A 199 0.16 -10.54 24.31
C LYS A 199 -0.72 -10.13 23.13
N PRO A 200 -0.33 -9.12 22.33
CA PRO A 200 -0.92 -8.89 21.02
C PRO A 200 -0.65 -10.09 20.11
N LEU A 201 -1.39 -10.17 19.03
CA LEU A 201 -1.33 -11.27 18.08
C LEU A 201 -0.93 -10.75 16.70
N ALA A 202 -0.03 -11.47 16.03
CA ALA A 202 0.24 -11.33 14.60
C ALA A 202 -0.26 -12.57 13.87
N VAL A 203 -1.02 -12.38 12.78
CA VAL A 203 -1.52 -13.48 11.94
C VAL A 203 -0.94 -13.32 10.55
N LEU A 204 -0.08 -14.25 10.17
CA LEU A 204 0.54 -14.32 8.85
C LEU A 204 -0.33 -15.17 7.91
N PHE A 205 -0.74 -14.57 6.81
CA PHE A 205 -1.39 -15.28 5.70
C PHE A 205 -0.44 -15.46 4.53
N GLU A 206 -0.34 -16.69 4.06
CA GLU A 206 0.54 -17.11 2.99
C GLU A 206 -0.19 -17.97 1.95
N THR A 207 0.46 -18.18 0.82
CA THR A 207 0.04 -19.16 -0.19
C THR A 207 1.23 -20.03 -0.58
N ARG A 208 0.96 -21.18 -1.18
CA ARG A 208 2.01 -21.98 -1.84
C ARG A 208 2.54 -21.22 -3.06
N HIS A 209 3.77 -21.53 -3.49
CA HIS A 209 4.44 -20.89 -4.63
C HIS A 209 4.55 -19.35 -4.49
N CYS A 210 4.93 -18.88 -3.32
CA CYS A 210 5.00 -17.47 -2.97
C CYS A 210 6.46 -17.08 -2.70
N ALA A 211 7.18 -16.63 -3.73
CA ALA A 211 8.57 -16.19 -3.59
C ALA A 211 8.77 -15.09 -2.51
N PRO A 212 7.88 -14.09 -2.36
CA PRO A 212 8.00 -13.16 -1.24
C PRO A 212 7.79 -13.81 0.13
N CYS A 213 7.01 -14.90 0.21
CA CYS A 213 6.89 -15.66 1.47
C CYS A 213 8.19 -16.42 1.75
N ASP A 214 8.79 -17.06 0.73
CA ASP A 214 10.06 -17.74 0.85
C ASP A 214 11.14 -16.78 1.37
N GLU A 215 11.28 -15.61 0.74
CA GLU A 215 12.24 -14.56 1.16
C GLU A 215 11.98 -14.09 2.60
N LEU A 216 10.71 -13.92 3.00
CA LEU A 216 10.34 -13.56 4.36
C LEU A 216 10.86 -14.58 5.39
N HIS A 217 10.72 -15.88 5.10
CA HIS A 217 11.19 -16.96 5.97
C HIS A 217 12.71 -17.11 5.97
N GLU A 218 13.32 -16.94 4.81
CA GLU A 218 14.76 -17.13 4.64
C GLU A 218 15.60 -15.97 5.17
N GLU A 219 15.07 -14.76 5.11
CA GLU A 219 15.78 -13.54 5.52
C GLU A 219 15.10 -12.80 6.67
N GLY A 220 13.81 -12.51 6.55
CA GLY A 220 13.07 -11.68 7.51
C GLY A 220 13.06 -12.29 8.92
N PHE A 221 12.75 -13.57 9.02
CA PHE A 221 12.65 -14.29 10.30
C PHE A 221 13.99 -14.80 10.86
N LYS A 222 15.10 -14.64 10.15
CA LYS A 222 16.43 -15.05 10.66
C LYS A 222 17.16 -13.93 11.42
N ARG A 223 16.60 -12.73 11.43
CA ARG A 223 17.25 -11.56 12.05
C ARG A 223 16.95 -11.47 13.53
N ASP A 224 17.98 -11.32 14.36
CA ASP A 224 17.84 -11.24 15.84
C ASP A 224 16.88 -10.13 16.27
N LYS A 225 16.95 -8.94 15.66
CA LYS A 225 16.04 -7.83 15.94
C LYS A 225 14.58 -8.18 15.64
N THR A 226 14.33 -8.91 14.54
CA THR A 226 13.00 -9.39 14.17
C THR A 226 12.50 -10.41 15.19
N LEU A 227 13.30 -11.40 15.52
CA LEU A 227 12.95 -12.44 16.51
C LEU A 227 12.70 -11.83 17.90
N ALA A 228 13.49 -10.84 18.31
CA ALA A 228 13.28 -10.10 19.55
C ALA A 228 11.94 -9.35 19.57
N ALA A 229 11.53 -8.76 18.44
CA ALA A 229 10.22 -8.11 18.33
C ALA A 229 9.08 -9.15 18.34
N ILE A 230 9.21 -10.22 17.57
CA ILE A 230 8.25 -11.33 17.48
C ILE A 230 7.99 -11.98 18.83
N SER A 231 9.02 -12.16 19.67
CA SER A 231 8.89 -12.80 21.00
C SER A 231 7.89 -12.11 21.93
N LYS A 232 7.54 -10.86 21.64
CA LYS A 232 6.58 -10.05 22.42
C LYS A 232 5.13 -10.24 21.98
N LEU A 233 4.89 -11.00 20.90
CA LEU A 233 3.56 -11.30 20.37
C LEU A 233 3.33 -12.82 20.36
N ASP A 234 2.07 -13.22 20.27
CA ASP A 234 1.72 -14.55 19.74
C ASP A 234 1.67 -14.45 18.21
N VAL A 235 2.17 -15.47 17.53
CA VAL A 235 2.20 -15.45 16.06
C VAL A 235 1.56 -16.71 15.51
N ALA A 236 0.51 -16.57 14.72
CA ALA A 236 -0.12 -17.66 13.98
C ALA A 236 0.15 -17.51 12.48
N ARG A 237 0.28 -18.64 11.78
CA ARG A 237 0.44 -18.66 10.32
C ARG A 237 -0.62 -19.56 9.69
N PHE A 238 -1.25 -19.07 8.63
CA PHE A 238 -2.30 -19.76 7.90
C PHE A 238 -2.09 -19.70 6.39
N SER A 239 -2.54 -20.76 5.70
CA SER A 239 -2.74 -20.69 4.26
C SER A 239 -4.04 -19.95 3.94
N LEU A 240 -4.04 -19.09 2.90
CA LEU A 240 -5.28 -18.49 2.40
C LEU A 240 -6.30 -19.50 1.84
N SER A 241 -5.88 -20.74 1.58
CA SER A 241 -6.75 -21.87 1.20
C SER A 241 -6.88 -22.91 2.31
N GLY A 242 -6.43 -22.59 3.53
CA GLY A 242 -6.45 -23.51 4.67
C GLY A 242 -7.85 -23.74 5.20
N ARG A 243 -8.18 -24.99 5.47
CA ARG A 243 -9.48 -25.40 6.02
C ARG A 243 -9.40 -25.80 7.48
N GLU A 244 -8.24 -25.63 8.10
CA GLU A 244 -8.05 -25.88 9.52
C GLU A 244 -8.99 -24.99 10.34
N PRO A 245 -9.68 -25.58 11.34
CA PRO A 245 -10.54 -24.83 12.23
C PRO A 245 -9.72 -23.94 13.16
N LEU A 246 -10.22 -22.75 13.41
CA LEU A 246 -9.61 -21.79 14.34
C LEU A 246 -10.69 -21.00 15.09
N THR A 247 -10.30 -20.46 16.25
CA THR A 247 -11.07 -19.44 16.95
C THR A 247 -10.41 -18.08 16.68
N THR A 248 -11.18 -17.12 16.17
CA THR A 248 -10.72 -15.76 15.87
C THR A 248 -10.37 -14.98 17.14
N PRO A 249 -9.67 -13.82 17.04
CA PRO A 249 -9.32 -13.00 18.19
C PRO A 249 -10.52 -12.51 19.02
N ASP A 250 -11.70 -12.37 18.41
CA ASP A 250 -12.97 -12.02 19.04
C ASP A 250 -13.79 -13.24 19.51
N GLY A 251 -13.23 -14.46 19.42
CA GLY A 251 -13.80 -15.68 19.97
C GLY A 251 -14.74 -16.46 19.06
N ARG A 252 -14.91 -16.10 17.79
CA ARG A 252 -15.75 -16.81 16.82
C ARG A 252 -15.03 -18.01 16.22
N GLY A 253 -15.76 -19.09 15.99
CA GLY A 253 -15.26 -20.26 15.23
C GLY A 253 -15.30 -19.99 13.72
N THR A 254 -14.21 -20.35 13.00
CA THR A 254 -14.10 -20.21 11.54
C THR A 254 -13.02 -21.12 10.98
N THR A 255 -12.71 -20.99 9.68
CA THR A 255 -11.54 -21.59 9.04
C THR A 255 -10.60 -20.51 8.52
N ALA A 256 -9.32 -20.87 8.29
CA ALA A 256 -8.34 -19.92 7.77
C ALA A 256 -8.77 -19.31 6.44
N GLU A 257 -9.33 -20.10 5.52
CA GLU A 257 -9.85 -19.62 4.22
C GLU A 257 -11.02 -18.62 4.40
N ALA A 258 -11.99 -18.95 5.22
CA ALA A 258 -13.17 -18.10 5.45
C ALA A 258 -12.76 -16.77 6.12
N TRP A 259 -11.86 -16.85 7.10
CA TRP A 259 -11.38 -15.66 7.80
C TRP A 259 -10.49 -14.77 6.94
N GLY A 260 -9.59 -15.35 6.12
CA GLY A 260 -8.79 -14.58 5.16
C GLY A 260 -9.67 -13.82 4.15
N ARG A 261 -10.81 -14.41 3.75
CA ARG A 261 -11.82 -13.75 2.91
C ARG A 261 -12.54 -12.62 3.65
N GLU A 262 -12.94 -12.84 4.89
CA GLU A 262 -13.56 -11.82 5.76
C GLU A 262 -12.62 -10.63 5.96
N LEU A 263 -11.34 -10.89 6.23
CA LEU A 263 -10.28 -9.88 6.36
C LEU A 263 -9.91 -9.23 5.02
N ARG A 264 -10.43 -9.72 3.89
CA ARG A 264 -10.18 -9.22 2.52
C ARG A 264 -8.69 -9.24 2.15
N ILE A 265 -7.97 -10.29 2.54
CA ILE A 265 -6.56 -10.43 2.21
C ILE A 265 -6.39 -10.56 0.69
N SER A 266 -5.73 -9.59 0.07
CA SER A 266 -5.53 -9.48 -1.38
C SER A 266 -4.11 -9.77 -1.84
N TYR A 267 -3.17 -9.87 -0.91
CA TYR A 267 -1.74 -10.11 -1.16
C TYR A 267 -1.17 -11.12 -0.17
N THR A 268 -0.13 -11.85 -0.56
CA THR A 268 0.68 -12.69 0.32
C THR A 268 2.18 -12.45 0.10
N PRO A 269 2.99 -12.42 1.16
CA PRO A 269 2.58 -12.56 2.56
C PRO A 269 1.83 -11.32 3.07
N SER A 270 0.84 -11.53 3.94
CA SER A 270 0.19 -10.46 4.69
C SER A 270 0.21 -10.76 6.17
N VAL A 271 0.47 -9.77 7.00
CA VAL A 271 0.41 -9.88 8.46
C VAL A 271 -0.66 -8.96 9.00
N VAL A 272 -1.64 -9.51 9.69
CA VAL A 272 -2.67 -8.74 10.39
C VAL A 272 -2.39 -8.78 11.88
N PHE A 273 -2.35 -7.60 12.50
CA PHE A 273 -2.02 -7.46 13.92
C PHE A 273 -3.25 -7.09 14.73
N PHE A 274 -3.42 -7.78 15.84
CA PHE A 274 -4.52 -7.57 16.78
C PHE A 274 -3.97 -7.20 18.16
N ASP A 275 -4.67 -6.29 18.83
CA ASP A 275 -4.36 -5.94 20.22
C ASP A 275 -4.77 -7.06 21.20
N ASP A 276 -4.50 -6.83 22.48
CA ASP A 276 -4.87 -7.72 23.59
C ASP A 276 -6.39 -7.88 23.80
N ARG A 277 -7.21 -7.14 23.06
CA ARG A 277 -8.69 -7.22 23.05
C ARG A 277 -9.25 -7.83 21.77
N GLY A 278 -8.38 -8.31 20.88
CA GLY A 278 -8.76 -8.92 19.61
C GLY A 278 -9.19 -7.93 18.52
N ARG A 279 -8.91 -6.64 18.68
CA ARG A 279 -9.19 -5.62 17.66
C ARG A 279 -8.01 -5.52 16.71
N GLU A 280 -8.28 -5.51 15.42
CA GLU A 280 -7.26 -5.20 14.42
C GLU A 280 -6.73 -3.78 14.64
N VAL A 281 -5.41 -3.65 14.78
CA VAL A 281 -4.73 -2.36 15.03
C VAL A 281 -3.78 -1.96 13.93
N PHE A 282 -3.31 -2.94 13.14
CA PHE A 282 -2.40 -2.71 12.05
C PHE A 282 -2.42 -3.90 11.08
N ARG A 283 -2.07 -3.68 9.83
CA ARG A 283 -1.81 -4.76 8.87
C ARG A 283 -0.71 -4.39 7.90
N LEU A 284 0.03 -5.40 7.47
CA LEU A 284 1.07 -5.32 6.46
C LEU A 284 0.62 -6.20 5.29
N GLU A 285 0.19 -5.59 4.18
CA GLU A 285 -0.35 -6.28 3.00
C GLU A 285 0.62 -6.23 1.83
N ALA A 286 1.90 -6.38 2.09
CA ALA A 286 2.96 -6.48 1.11
C ALA A 286 4.18 -7.14 1.72
N TYR A 287 5.02 -7.76 0.89
CA TYR A 287 6.38 -8.03 1.31
C TYR A 287 7.14 -6.71 1.43
N VAL A 288 7.77 -6.51 2.57
CA VAL A 288 8.60 -5.34 2.84
C VAL A 288 9.95 -5.78 3.39
N ARG A 289 10.97 -5.00 3.06
CA ARG A 289 12.36 -5.24 3.50
C ARG A 289 12.47 -5.28 5.02
N PRO A 290 13.52 -5.92 5.56
CA PRO A 290 13.63 -6.23 6.98
C PRO A 290 13.42 -5.06 7.94
N PHE A 291 13.88 -3.85 7.61
CA PHE A 291 13.65 -2.67 8.45
C PHE A 291 12.16 -2.40 8.69
N HIS A 292 11.36 -2.37 7.62
CA HIS A 292 9.92 -2.13 7.70
C HIS A 292 9.20 -3.31 8.34
N PHE A 293 9.61 -4.52 8.00
CA PHE A 293 9.03 -5.74 8.56
C PHE A 293 9.24 -5.82 10.08
N THR A 294 10.48 -5.72 10.55
CA THR A 294 10.80 -5.69 11.99
C THR A 294 10.07 -4.57 12.71
N SER A 295 10.04 -3.38 12.10
CA SER A 295 9.37 -2.22 12.66
C SER A 295 7.86 -2.40 12.81
N SER A 296 7.20 -3.21 11.96
CA SER A 296 5.78 -3.53 12.09
C SER A 296 5.50 -4.29 13.39
N PHE A 297 6.32 -5.28 13.70
CA PHE A 297 6.21 -6.04 14.96
C PHE A 297 6.51 -5.16 16.17
N GLU A 298 7.56 -4.35 16.12
CA GLU A 298 7.89 -3.40 17.20
C GLU A 298 6.79 -2.36 17.43
N TYR A 299 6.19 -1.85 16.36
CA TYR A 299 5.10 -0.88 16.41
C TYR A 299 3.90 -1.39 17.21
N VAL A 300 3.54 -2.64 16.99
CA VAL A 300 2.43 -3.27 17.71
C VAL A 300 2.86 -3.75 19.10
N ALA A 301 4.01 -4.40 19.21
CA ALA A 301 4.53 -4.93 20.48
C ALA A 301 4.74 -3.86 21.54
N SER A 302 5.19 -2.67 21.13
CA SER A 302 5.41 -1.53 22.05
C SER A 302 4.13 -0.74 22.35
N GLY A 303 3.05 -0.99 21.59
CA GLY A 303 1.84 -0.18 21.66
C GLY A 303 1.99 1.21 21.05
N ALA A 304 3.04 1.45 20.25
CA ALA A 304 3.32 2.75 19.63
C ALA A 304 2.16 3.24 18.76
N TYR A 305 1.40 2.35 18.13
CA TYR A 305 0.21 2.66 17.33
C TYR A 305 -0.86 3.45 18.10
N ARG A 306 -0.84 3.42 19.44
CA ARG A 306 -1.78 4.18 20.27
C ARG A 306 -1.40 5.66 20.38
N LYS A 307 -0.10 5.97 20.29
CA LYS A 307 0.44 7.34 20.40
C LYS A 307 0.71 7.96 19.04
N GLU A 308 1.19 7.16 18.12
CA GLU A 308 1.48 7.53 16.73
C GLU A 308 0.71 6.58 15.80
N PRO A 309 -0.51 6.92 15.38
CA PRO A 309 -1.34 6.06 14.55
C PRO A 309 -0.87 5.98 13.08
N GLU A 310 0.11 6.80 12.69
CA GLU A 310 0.68 6.82 11.35
C GLU A 310 2.01 6.04 11.33
N PHE A 311 1.98 4.84 10.79
CA PHE A 311 3.15 3.96 10.76
C PHE A 311 4.37 4.60 10.08
N GLN A 312 4.18 5.39 9.02
CA GLN A 312 5.30 6.07 8.35
C GLN A 312 5.99 7.10 9.24
N ARG A 313 5.25 7.80 10.11
CA ARG A 313 5.83 8.71 11.12
C ARG A 313 6.61 7.95 12.18
N PHE A 314 6.08 6.81 12.62
CA PHE A 314 6.82 5.92 13.52
C PHE A 314 8.13 5.45 12.88
N LEU A 315 8.12 5.06 11.60
CA LEU A 315 9.34 4.67 10.87
C LEU A 315 10.33 5.82 10.77
N GLN A 316 9.87 7.02 10.45
CA GLN A 316 10.71 8.21 10.36
C GLN A 316 11.38 8.51 11.69
N SER A 317 10.62 8.59 12.77
CA SER A 317 11.13 8.83 14.13
C SER A 317 12.14 7.75 14.54
N LYS A 318 11.85 6.48 14.24
CA LYS A 318 12.78 5.38 14.50
C LYS A 318 14.08 5.52 13.71
N ALA A 319 14.00 5.86 12.42
CA ALA A 319 15.17 6.06 11.57
C ALA A 319 16.05 7.22 12.07
N GLU A 320 15.44 8.30 12.54
CA GLU A 320 16.14 9.44 13.13
C GLU A 320 16.88 9.04 14.42
N HIS A 321 16.21 8.30 15.32
CA HIS A 321 16.86 7.81 16.55
C HIS A 321 18.03 6.87 16.26
N MET A 322 17.91 5.96 15.29
CA MET A 322 19.00 5.08 14.86
C MET A 322 20.20 5.88 14.33
N LYS A 323 19.95 6.91 13.51
CA LYS A 323 21.02 7.79 13.00
C LYS A 323 21.72 8.55 14.12
N GLN A 324 20.97 9.08 15.09
CA GLN A 324 21.54 9.76 16.28
C GLN A 324 22.37 8.82 17.14
N GLY A 325 21.97 7.54 17.22
CA GLY A 325 22.73 6.50 17.91
C GLY A 325 23.92 5.94 17.13
N GLY A 326 24.22 6.46 15.92
CA GLY A 326 25.33 6.00 15.08
C GLY A 326 25.07 4.64 14.40
N GLU A 327 23.85 4.12 14.44
CA GLU A 327 23.49 2.89 13.74
C GLU A 327 23.35 3.14 12.23
N LYS A 328 23.91 2.23 11.41
CA LYS A 328 23.67 2.26 9.97
C LYS A 328 22.25 1.87 9.65
N LEU A 329 21.52 2.77 8.99
CA LEU A 329 20.18 2.48 8.52
C LEU A 329 20.27 1.70 7.20
N GLU A 330 20.06 0.39 7.26
CA GLU A 330 20.03 -0.48 6.08
C GLU A 330 18.56 -0.68 5.63
N LEU A 331 18.06 0.25 4.83
CA LEU A 331 16.69 0.17 4.29
C LEU A 331 16.51 -0.94 3.24
N TRP A 332 17.63 -1.45 2.67
CA TRP A 332 17.64 -2.31 1.48
C TRP A 332 18.25 -3.70 1.68
N LYS A 333 18.88 -3.95 2.82
CA LYS A 333 19.52 -5.25 3.12
C LYS A 333 18.74 -6.02 4.16
#